data_37b19d8dd42d9d76f3fa426dd404135a
#
_entry.id   37b19d8dd42d9d76f3fa426dd404135a
#
_cell.length_a   1.000
_cell.length_b   1.000
_cell.length_c   1.000
_cell.angle_alpha   90.00
_cell.angle_beta   90.00
_cell.angle_gamma   90.00
#
_symmetry.space_group_name_H-M   'P 1'
#
loop_
_entity.id
_entity.type
_entity.pdbx_description
1 polymer ?
#
loop_
_entity_poly.entity_id
_entity_poly.type
_entity_poly.pdbx_seq_one_letter_code
_entity_poly.pdbx_strand_id
1 'polypeptide(L)'
;MPPKKRGAGETNGSGKRKKRRDSDEFDDFGDEENYPLAPVVEADGEGDNADYSDVKLEGSMLSGELLFCGGTNWDLIGRNKPPKNAKVGGGPNLWGPHRLVKLLDVKVRTVASSCNACHSAVITTDGKVWTWGRNEAGQLGHGTTERVDNPTVVSALEGLNIIDVACGKQHTLFVTEKGTVYSCGENKYGQLGLGHQSCTIYTPTKISYRGPPIKKVAAGGDFSMLVDIRGNLYSFGCPEYGQLGHNTDGKYFVTSNKLSFKCELVPRKVNVFIEKGRDGHISPVTDVEIRDIVAGINHTIALDTKKRVFTWGFGGYGRLGHNEPKDEMVPRKLAYFDGPNRGCTQIQAGSTFSLGVSEHGALFMWGQQKPAGEAAMYPKLVQDLSGWRIRSIGCCNKSIVVAADDSLVSWGPSPTYGELGYGEMKAKSSTVAQEVKSLSNIYIHAVSCGYGHTLMIAKNDTEDEKAAINKLEVFTP
;
A
#
# COMPACT_ATOMS: atom_id res chain seq x y z
N MET A 1 -70.85 16.05 22.59
CA MET A 1 -69.75 16.85 23.22
C MET A 1 -68.50 15.97 23.19
N PRO A 2 -67.45 16.34 22.44
CA PRO A 2 -66.18 15.59 22.42
C PRO A 2 -65.21 16.13 23.50
N PRO A 3 -64.31 15.28 24.03
CA PRO A 3 -63.38 15.68 25.06
C PRO A 3 -62.10 16.31 24.49
N LYS A 4 -61.52 17.22 25.29
CA LYS A 4 -60.40 18.07 25.06
C LYS A 4 -59.08 17.30 24.87
N LYS A 5 -58.25 17.69 23.85
CA LYS A 5 -56.85 17.36 23.65
C LYS A 5 -55.99 17.92 24.78
N ARG A 6 -55.14 17.07 25.35
CA ARG A 6 -53.96 17.48 26.16
C ARG A 6 -52.71 17.47 25.25
N GLY A 7 -51.98 18.58 25.29
CA GLY A 7 -50.77 18.79 24.51
C GLY A 7 -49.63 17.89 24.99
N ALA A 8 -48.88 17.33 24.04
CA ALA A 8 -47.63 16.64 24.25
C ALA A 8 -46.48 17.66 24.10
N GLY A 9 -45.63 17.77 25.11
CA GLY A 9 -44.42 18.58 25.11
C GLY A 9 -43.37 18.01 24.16
N GLU A 10 -42.88 18.88 23.31
CA GLU A 10 -41.73 18.60 22.47
C GLU A 10 -40.43 18.58 23.30
N THR A 11 -39.78 17.44 23.39
CA THR A 11 -38.37 17.37 23.81
C THR A 11 -37.50 17.32 22.56
N ASN A 12 -36.97 18.47 22.20
CA ASN A 12 -35.92 18.61 21.18
C ASN A 12 -34.61 17.99 21.70
N GLY A 13 -34.34 16.74 21.34
CA GLY A 13 -33.05 16.08 21.45
C GLY A 13 -32.27 16.22 20.16
N SER A 14 -31.58 17.38 19.97
CA SER A 14 -30.65 17.55 18.87
C SER A 14 -29.37 16.74 19.11
N GLY A 15 -29.36 15.49 18.68
CA GLY A 15 -28.14 14.70 18.55
C GLY A 15 -27.24 15.31 17.49
N LYS A 16 -26.30 16.16 17.89
CA LYS A 16 -25.20 16.62 17.04
C LYS A 16 -24.38 15.40 16.60
N ARG A 17 -24.60 14.91 15.38
CA ARG A 17 -23.63 14.05 14.67
C ARG A 17 -22.32 14.82 14.63
N LYS A 18 -21.30 14.38 15.36
CA LYS A 18 -19.94 14.81 15.18
C LYS A 18 -19.53 14.51 13.75
N LYS A 19 -19.43 15.53 12.89
CA LYS A 19 -18.71 15.46 11.63
C LYS A 19 -17.28 15.03 11.98
N ARG A 20 -16.84 13.90 11.43
CA ARG A 20 -15.42 13.57 11.38
C ARG A 20 -14.72 14.71 10.65
N ARG A 21 -13.74 15.30 11.27
CA ARG A 21 -12.80 16.21 10.60
C ARG A 21 -12.02 15.38 9.60
N ASP A 22 -12.13 15.71 8.33
CA ASP A 22 -11.15 15.33 7.33
C ASP A 22 -9.83 16.00 7.74
N SER A 23 -8.74 15.24 7.75
CA SER A 23 -7.43 15.61 8.25
C SER A 23 -6.63 16.52 7.31
N ASP A 24 -7.29 17.48 6.65
CA ASP A 24 -6.67 18.39 5.66
C ASP A 24 -6.49 19.83 6.18
N GLU A 25 -6.58 20.07 7.49
CA GLU A 25 -6.15 21.36 8.07
C GLU A 25 -4.65 21.26 8.39
N PHE A 26 -3.84 21.84 7.51
CA PHE A 26 -2.42 22.12 7.72
C PHE A 26 -2.28 23.13 8.86
N ASP A 27 -1.83 22.68 10.03
CA ASP A 27 -1.23 23.56 11.00
C ASP A 27 0.17 23.96 10.51
N ASP A 28 0.34 25.24 10.27
CA ASP A 28 1.58 25.93 9.91
C ASP A 28 2.61 25.74 11.05
N PHE A 29 3.56 24.83 10.86
CA PHE A 29 4.69 24.70 11.78
C PHE A 29 5.81 25.59 11.26
N GLY A 30 6.03 26.71 11.99
CA GLY A 30 7.13 27.62 11.72
C GLY A 30 8.50 26.95 11.83
N ASP A 31 9.37 27.49 10.99
CA ASP A 31 10.83 27.53 10.98
C ASP A 31 11.63 26.22 11.18
N GLU A 32 12.56 26.05 10.28
CA GLU A 32 13.59 25.00 10.24
C GLU A 32 14.40 24.95 11.55
N GLU A 33 13.93 24.19 12.53
CA GLU A 33 14.79 23.80 13.65
C GLU A 33 15.71 22.66 13.19
N ASN A 34 17.00 22.89 13.39
CA ASN A 34 18.08 21.91 13.21
C ASN A 34 17.88 20.75 14.21
N TYR A 35 17.18 19.69 13.80
CA TYR A 35 17.03 18.50 14.61
C TYR A 35 18.36 17.73 14.67
N PRO A 36 18.88 17.40 15.87
CA PRO A 36 20.08 16.59 15.98
C PRO A 36 19.83 15.20 15.38
N LEU A 37 20.81 14.70 14.62
CA LEU A 37 20.78 13.32 14.14
C LEU A 37 20.58 12.37 15.31
N ALA A 38 19.54 11.55 15.26
CA ALA A 38 19.30 10.56 16.29
C ALA A 38 20.47 9.58 16.39
N PRO A 39 20.73 9.04 17.59
CA PRO A 39 21.72 7.98 17.74
C PRO A 39 21.32 6.80 16.85
N VAL A 40 22.33 6.16 16.26
CA VAL A 40 22.14 4.90 15.50
C VAL A 40 21.52 3.89 16.45
N VAL A 41 20.27 3.50 16.20
CA VAL A 41 19.60 2.47 16.99
C VAL A 41 20.10 1.14 16.46
N GLU A 42 20.75 0.37 17.34
CA GLU A 42 21.02 -1.04 17.08
C GLU A 42 19.68 -1.77 17.07
N ALA A 43 19.49 -2.69 16.12
CA ALA A 43 18.32 -3.56 16.15
C ALA A 43 18.26 -4.23 17.52
N ASP A 44 17.11 -4.13 18.22
CA ASP A 44 16.89 -4.81 19.50
C ASP A 44 17.08 -6.33 19.32
N GLY A 45 18.26 -6.83 19.54
CA GLY A 45 18.61 -8.23 19.42
C GLY A 45 20.10 -8.38 19.78
N GLU A 46 20.42 -9.44 20.50
CA GLU A 46 21.78 -9.89 20.77
C GLU A 46 22.65 -9.70 19.52
N GLY A 47 23.73 -8.96 19.66
CA GLY A 47 24.57 -8.53 18.56
C GLY A 47 24.81 -9.67 17.57
N ASP A 48 24.17 -9.57 16.43
CA ASP A 48 24.34 -10.53 15.35
C ASP A 48 25.72 -10.29 14.74
N ASN A 49 26.70 -11.08 15.18
CA ASN A 49 28.05 -11.05 14.63
C ASN A 49 28.15 -11.72 13.25
N ALA A 50 27.02 -12.02 12.60
CA ALA A 50 27.03 -12.60 11.26
C ALA A 50 27.55 -11.58 10.25
N ASP A 51 28.50 -11.98 9.44
CA ASP A 51 28.96 -11.20 8.30
C ASP A 51 28.01 -11.36 7.13
N TYR A 52 27.40 -10.25 6.68
CA TYR A 52 26.50 -10.18 5.54
C TYR A 52 27.12 -9.47 4.33
N SER A 53 28.43 -9.24 4.33
CA SER A 53 29.14 -8.53 3.25
C SER A 53 28.93 -9.17 1.87
N ASP A 54 28.86 -10.49 1.82
CA ASP A 54 28.72 -11.29 0.60
C ASP A 54 27.25 -11.55 0.20
N VAL A 55 26.28 -11.10 1.00
CA VAL A 55 24.87 -11.29 0.69
C VAL A 55 24.48 -10.44 -0.51
N LYS A 56 23.96 -11.08 -1.53
CA LYS A 56 23.37 -10.47 -2.70
C LYS A 56 21.94 -10.97 -2.88
N LEU A 57 20.99 -10.07 -2.72
CA LEU A 57 19.57 -10.36 -2.88
C LEU A 57 19.18 -10.23 -4.35
N GLU A 58 18.24 -11.04 -4.76
CA GLU A 58 17.68 -11.00 -6.12
C GLU A 58 16.32 -10.31 -6.11
N GLY A 59 16.07 -9.50 -7.12
CA GLY A 59 14.74 -8.93 -7.39
C GLY A 59 13.86 -9.91 -8.17
N SER A 60 12.68 -9.45 -8.59
CA SER A 60 11.78 -10.22 -9.45
C SER A 60 12.50 -10.67 -10.74
N MET A 61 12.34 -11.96 -11.07
CA MET A 61 12.82 -12.54 -12.34
C MET A 61 11.83 -12.29 -13.50
N LEU A 62 10.61 -11.87 -13.20
CA LEU A 62 9.62 -11.49 -14.20
C LEU A 62 10.04 -10.17 -14.86
N SER A 63 9.85 -10.06 -16.16
CA SER A 63 10.07 -8.80 -16.86
C SER A 63 9.12 -8.66 -18.05
N GLY A 64 8.90 -7.42 -18.46
CA GLY A 64 8.02 -7.12 -19.58
C GLY A 64 7.93 -5.63 -19.84
N GLU A 65 6.99 -5.24 -20.69
CA GLU A 65 6.69 -3.84 -20.96
C GLU A 65 5.66 -3.30 -19.96
N LEU A 66 5.83 -2.05 -19.53
CA LEU A 66 4.89 -1.38 -18.66
C LEU A 66 3.63 -0.95 -19.41
N LEU A 67 2.47 -1.33 -18.89
CA LEU A 67 1.18 -0.77 -19.26
C LEU A 67 0.60 0.01 -18.08
N PHE A 68 -0.14 1.07 -18.41
CA PHE A 68 -0.75 1.98 -17.45
C PHE A 68 -2.20 2.29 -17.83
N CYS A 69 -3.09 2.33 -16.86
CA CYS A 69 -4.42 2.93 -16.99
C CYS A 69 -4.80 3.67 -15.70
N GLY A 70 -5.72 4.63 -15.80
CA GLY A 70 -6.16 5.41 -14.66
C GLY A 70 -5.97 6.90 -14.81
N GLY A 71 -6.09 7.61 -13.69
CA GLY A 71 -5.93 9.05 -13.63
C GLY A 71 -4.49 9.49 -13.83
N THR A 72 -4.29 10.55 -14.61
CA THR A 72 -3.00 11.22 -14.79
C THR A 72 -3.00 12.66 -14.30
N ASN A 73 -4.14 13.15 -13.82
CA ASN A 73 -4.21 14.44 -13.13
C ASN A 73 -3.81 14.25 -11.65
N TRP A 74 -2.51 14.19 -11.41
CA TRP A 74 -1.93 13.90 -10.09
C TRP A 74 -2.34 14.88 -8.99
N ASP A 75 -2.73 16.12 -9.36
CA ASP A 75 -3.19 17.12 -8.39
C ASP A 75 -4.63 16.90 -7.94
N LEU A 76 -5.46 16.23 -8.76
CA LEU A 76 -6.88 16.01 -8.47
C LEU A 76 -7.19 14.60 -7.95
N ILE A 77 -6.38 13.59 -8.28
CA ILE A 77 -6.63 12.22 -7.82
C ILE A 77 -6.75 12.19 -6.30
N GLY A 78 -7.90 11.71 -5.78
CA GLY A 78 -8.18 11.66 -4.35
C GLY A 78 -8.52 13.00 -3.68
N ARG A 79 -8.72 14.07 -4.45
CA ARG A 79 -9.07 15.42 -3.95
C ARG A 79 -10.30 15.99 -4.63
N ASN A 80 -11.05 16.82 -3.89
CA ASN A 80 -12.21 17.54 -4.43
C ASN A 80 -11.81 18.83 -5.17
N LYS A 81 -10.64 19.39 -4.86
CA LYS A 81 -10.09 20.61 -5.46
C LYS A 81 -8.58 20.49 -5.59
N PRO A 82 -7.99 21.08 -6.64
CA PRO A 82 -6.54 21.13 -6.76
C PRO A 82 -5.95 22.01 -5.66
N PRO A 83 -4.70 21.76 -5.24
CA PRO A 83 -3.98 22.65 -4.32
C PRO A 83 -3.78 24.05 -4.94
N LYS A 84 -3.53 25.06 -4.11
CA LYS A 84 -3.38 26.47 -4.59
C LYS A 84 -2.25 26.64 -5.61
N ASN A 85 -1.22 25.79 -5.52
CA ASN A 85 -0.03 25.82 -6.38
C ASN A 85 -0.06 24.73 -7.48
N ALA A 86 -1.24 24.17 -7.78
CA ALA A 86 -1.36 23.16 -8.83
C ALA A 86 -0.90 23.73 -10.18
N LYS A 87 -0.13 22.94 -10.93
CA LYS A 87 0.21 23.29 -12.31
C LYS A 87 -1.05 23.39 -13.15
N VAL A 88 -1.17 24.42 -13.97
CA VAL A 88 -2.27 24.56 -14.91
C VAL A 88 -2.22 23.41 -15.92
N GLY A 89 -3.33 22.70 -16.10
CA GLY A 89 -3.44 21.55 -16.98
C GLY A 89 -3.17 20.24 -16.22
N GLY A 90 -4.20 19.45 -16.01
CA GLY A 90 -4.11 18.06 -15.55
C GLY A 90 -4.22 17.12 -16.74
N GLY A 91 -3.59 15.96 -16.65
CA GLY A 91 -3.74 14.91 -17.66
C GLY A 91 -5.14 14.30 -17.67
N PRO A 92 -5.50 13.60 -18.76
CA PRO A 92 -6.78 12.88 -18.88
C PRO A 92 -6.83 11.66 -17.97
N ASN A 93 -8.02 11.11 -17.78
CA ASN A 93 -8.16 9.74 -17.28
C ASN A 93 -7.97 8.77 -18.45
N LEU A 94 -7.04 7.84 -18.31
CA LEU A 94 -6.81 6.78 -19.29
C LEU A 94 -7.73 5.59 -18.96
N TRP A 95 -8.86 5.51 -19.65
CA TRP A 95 -9.89 4.51 -19.38
C TRP A 95 -9.54 3.10 -19.85
N GLY A 96 -8.56 2.96 -20.74
CA GLY A 96 -7.99 1.70 -21.18
C GLY A 96 -6.49 1.62 -20.91
N PRO A 97 -5.87 0.43 -21.02
CA PRO A 97 -4.44 0.26 -20.92
C PRO A 97 -3.68 1.01 -22.02
N HIS A 98 -2.65 1.75 -21.64
CA HIS A 98 -1.76 2.50 -22.54
C HIS A 98 -0.32 2.14 -22.27
N ARG A 99 0.50 2.26 -23.28
CA ARG A 99 1.97 2.25 -23.20
C ARG A 99 2.45 3.65 -22.83
N LEU A 100 3.53 3.77 -22.06
CA LEU A 100 4.10 5.09 -21.72
C LEU A 100 5.31 5.40 -22.60
N VAL A 101 5.28 6.55 -23.29
CA VAL A 101 6.29 6.95 -24.27
C VAL A 101 7.74 6.84 -23.74
N LYS A 102 7.99 7.18 -22.48
CA LYS A 102 9.32 7.14 -21.85
C LYS A 102 9.81 5.75 -21.48
N LEU A 103 8.93 4.74 -21.48
CA LEU A 103 9.26 3.36 -21.13
C LEU A 103 9.00 2.38 -22.28
N LEU A 104 8.82 2.87 -23.50
CA LEU A 104 8.83 2.06 -24.70
C LEU A 104 10.20 1.35 -24.82
N ASP A 105 10.18 0.07 -25.11
CA ASP A 105 11.38 -0.78 -25.25
C ASP A 105 12.22 -0.93 -23.95
N VAL A 106 11.71 -0.44 -22.82
CA VAL A 106 12.34 -0.62 -21.50
C VAL A 106 11.69 -1.81 -20.79
N LYS A 107 12.51 -2.82 -20.46
CA LYS A 107 12.02 -3.98 -19.69
C LYS A 107 11.92 -3.63 -18.19
N VAL A 108 10.70 -3.70 -17.67
CA VAL A 108 10.38 -3.48 -16.26
C VAL A 108 10.21 -4.83 -15.57
N ARG A 109 10.82 -5.00 -14.39
CA ARG A 109 10.70 -6.21 -13.56
C ARG A 109 9.84 -6.06 -12.31
N THR A 110 9.62 -4.81 -11.87
CA THR A 110 8.80 -4.52 -10.69
C THR A 110 7.98 -3.26 -10.90
N VAL A 111 6.73 -3.30 -10.52
CA VAL A 111 5.81 -2.15 -10.47
C VAL A 111 5.35 -1.95 -9.04
N ALA A 112 5.34 -0.72 -8.57
CA ALA A 112 4.92 -0.38 -7.22
C ALA A 112 4.10 0.91 -7.19
N SER A 113 3.00 0.81 -6.49
CA SER A 113 2.17 1.89 -5.96
C SER A 113 1.38 1.30 -4.80
N SER A 114 0.50 2.05 -4.15
CA SER A 114 -0.36 1.55 -3.08
C SER A 114 -1.74 2.19 -3.11
N CYS A 115 -2.69 1.57 -2.44
CA CYS A 115 -4.10 2.02 -2.41
C CYS A 115 -4.30 3.48 -1.95
N ASN A 116 -3.29 4.11 -1.38
CA ASN A 116 -3.28 5.50 -0.92
C ASN A 116 -2.22 6.38 -1.61
N ALA A 117 -1.39 5.81 -2.49
CA ALA A 117 -0.37 6.55 -3.24
C ALA A 117 -0.94 7.20 -4.50
N CYS A 118 -0.55 8.45 -4.74
CA CYS A 118 -0.79 9.16 -6.00
C CYS A 118 0.51 9.35 -6.78
N HIS A 119 1.44 8.43 -6.63
CA HIS A 119 2.70 8.33 -7.36
C HIS A 119 3.02 6.86 -7.64
N SER A 120 3.91 6.64 -8.57
CA SER A 120 4.28 5.33 -9.06
C SER A 120 5.79 5.16 -9.07
N ALA A 121 6.24 3.94 -8.87
CA ALA A 121 7.63 3.55 -9.05
C ALA A 121 7.71 2.25 -9.86
N VAL A 122 8.73 2.14 -10.71
CA VAL A 122 9.07 0.91 -11.40
C VAL A 122 10.56 0.64 -11.30
N ILE A 123 10.93 -0.64 -11.28
CA ILE A 123 12.33 -1.08 -11.34
C ILE A 123 12.53 -1.78 -12.68
N THR A 124 13.54 -1.34 -13.41
CA THR A 124 13.94 -1.95 -14.68
C THR A 124 14.88 -3.14 -14.46
N THR A 125 15.06 -3.96 -15.47
CA THR A 125 15.91 -5.17 -15.37
C THR A 125 17.38 -4.87 -15.06
N ASP A 126 17.86 -3.66 -15.37
CA ASP A 126 19.19 -3.17 -14.99
C ASP A 126 19.25 -2.55 -13.57
N GLY A 127 18.17 -2.67 -12.80
CA GLY A 127 18.11 -2.22 -11.40
C GLY A 127 17.86 -0.73 -11.19
N LYS A 128 17.62 0.05 -12.25
CA LYS A 128 17.27 1.48 -12.12
C LYS A 128 15.82 1.64 -11.67
N VAL A 129 15.58 2.70 -10.89
CA VAL A 129 14.24 3.10 -10.44
C VAL A 129 13.78 4.32 -11.22
N TRP A 130 12.55 4.25 -11.69
CA TRP A 130 11.84 5.37 -12.31
C TRP A 130 10.63 5.70 -11.46
N THR A 131 10.40 6.99 -11.19
CA THR A 131 9.25 7.48 -10.41
C THR A 131 8.55 8.61 -11.14
N TRP A 132 7.23 8.73 -10.95
CA TRP A 132 6.39 9.83 -11.45
C TRP A 132 5.11 9.94 -10.64
N GLY A 133 4.40 11.06 -10.83
CA GLY A 133 3.16 11.35 -10.14
C GLY A 133 3.24 12.57 -9.24
N ARG A 134 2.45 12.55 -8.16
CA ARG A 134 2.43 13.59 -7.12
C ARG A 134 3.75 13.61 -6.37
N ASN A 135 4.22 14.82 -6.02
CA ASN A 135 5.54 14.99 -5.40
C ASN A 135 5.60 16.11 -4.34
N GLU A 136 4.48 16.51 -3.78
CA GLU A 136 4.41 17.64 -2.83
C GLU A 136 5.29 17.47 -1.58
N ALA A 137 5.58 16.22 -1.21
CA ALA A 137 6.46 15.87 -0.10
C ALA A 137 7.86 15.38 -0.54
N GLY A 138 8.20 15.44 -1.82
CA GLY A 138 9.47 14.90 -2.33
C GLY A 138 9.50 13.37 -2.44
N GLN A 139 8.34 12.71 -2.42
CA GLN A 139 8.21 11.24 -2.43
C GLN A 139 8.74 10.58 -3.71
N LEU A 140 9.00 11.32 -4.76
CA LEU A 140 9.61 10.81 -5.99
C LEU A 140 11.15 10.70 -5.91
N GLY A 141 11.78 11.41 -4.96
CA GLY A 141 13.23 11.33 -4.74
C GLY A 141 14.08 12.13 -5.72
N HIS A 142 13.52 13.11 -6.44
CA HIS A 142 14.22 13.91 -7.45
C HIS A 142 14.88 15.20 -6.90
N GLY A 143 14.93 15.39 -5.58
CA GLY A 143 15.48 16.60 -4.96
C GLY A 143 14.55 17.82 -5.05
N THR A 144 13.29 17.64 -5.46
CA THR A 144 12.30 18.70 -5.61
C THR A 144 10.94 18.24 -5.07
N THR A 145 9.98 19.17 -4.97
CA THR A 145 8.57 18.89 -4.64
C THR A 145 7.65 19.03 -5.85
N GLU A 146 8.21 19.22 -7.03
CA GLU A 146 7.41 19.39 -8.23
C GLU A 146 6.85 18.06 -8.73
N ARG A 147 5.57 18.09 -9.14
CA ARG A 147 4.91 17.01 -9.84
C ARG A 147 5.69 16.59 -11.11
N VAL A 148 5.85 15.31 -11.29
CA VAL A 148 6.50 14.73 -12.48
C VAL A 148 5.49 13.88 -13.24
N ASP A 149 5.14 14.30 -14.45
CA ASP A 149 4.09 13.63 -15.23
C ASP A 149 4.62 12.42 -16.01
N ASN A 150 5.89 12.44 -16.40
CA ASN A 150 6.55 11.35 -17.12
C ASN A 150 7.41 10.49 -16.17
N PRO A 151 7.48 9.16 -16.38
CA PRO A 151 8.49 8.34 -15.71
C PRO A 151 9.89 8.95 -15.85
N THR A 152 10.57 9.15 -14.73
CA THR A 152 11.89 9.77 -14.64
C THR A 152 12.78 8.96 -13.71
N VAL A 153 14.05 8.74 -14.11
CA VAL A 153 15.04 7.99 -13.31
C VAL A 153 15.37 8.76 -12.04
N VAL A 154 15.42 8.05 -10.91
CA VAL A 154 15.87 8.60 -9.63
C VAL A 154 17.41 8.64 -9.63
N SER A 155 17.99 9.75 -10.05
CA SER A 155 19.46 9.91 -10.22
C SER A 155 20.24 9.71 -8.92
N ALA A 156 19.66 10.03 -7.78
CA ALA A 156 20.28 9.83 -6.45
C ALA A 156 20.52 8.34 -6.09
N LEU A 157 19.90 7.41 -6.81
CA LEU A 157 20.08 5.96 -6.66
C LEU A 157 20.93 5.35 -7.79
N GLU A 158 21.52 6.18 -8.65
CA GLU A 158 22.35 5.69 -9.74
C GLU A 158 23.58 4.93 -9.22
N GLY A 159 23.91 3.82 -9.87
CA GLY A 159 24.97 2.90 -9.41
C GLY A 159 24.53 1.89 -8.36
N LEU A 160 23.30 1.98 -7.83
CA LEU A 160 22.71 0.99 -6.96
C LEU A 160 21.76 0.08 -7.74
N ASN A 161 21.84 -1.24 -7.50
CA ASN A 161 20.86 -2.18 -8.03
C ASN A 161 19.69 -2.27 -7.03
N ILE A 162 18.56 -1.67 -7.35
CA ILE A 162 17.36 -1.69 -6.51
C ILE A 162 16.55 -2.95 -6.82
N ILE A 163 16.15 -3.69 -5.80
CA ILE A 163 15.43 -4.98 -5.94
C ILE A 163 13.97 -4.92 -5.51
N ASP A 164 13.63 -4.01 -4.58
CA ASP A 164 12.26 -3.82 -4.12
C ASP A 164 11.98 -2.34 -3.84
N VAL A 165 10.72 -1.94 -3.97
CA VAL A 165 10.25 -0.56 -3.75
C VAL A 165 8.83 -0.56 -3.22
N ALA A 166 8.54 0.30 -2.24
CA ALA A 166 7.20 0.50 -1.71
C ALA A 166 6.82 1.97 -1.69
N CYS A 167 5.61 2.27 -2.17
CA CYS A 167 5.02 3.60 -2.18
C CYS A 167 3.99 3.72 -1.05
N GLY A 168 4.20 4.62 -0.10
CA GLY A 168 3.21 5.01 0.89
C GLY A 168 2.35 6.17 0.40
N LYS A 169 1.59 6.81 1.28
CA LYS A 169 0.75 7.96 0.93
C LYS A 169 1.57 9.11 0.33
N GLN A 170 2.66 9.49 1.00
CA GLN A 170 3.54 10.59 0.62
C GLN A 170 5.02 10.27 0.87
N HIS A 171 5.40 9.00 0.89
CA HIS A 171 6.78 8.57 1.05
C HIS A 171 7.07 7.31 0.23
N THR A 172 8.35 7.04 -0.01
CA THR A 172 8.80 5.89 -0.80
C THR A 172 10.02 5.25 -0.15
N LEU A 173 10.05 3.93 -0.13
CA LEU A 173 11.16 3.11 0.35
C LEU A 173 11.78 2.36 -0.82
N PHE A 174 13.11 2.22 -0.83
CA PHE A 174 13.87 1.50 -1.85
C PHE A 174 14.83 0.52 -1.18
N VAL A 175 14.90 -0.70 -1.67
CA VAL A 175 15.80 -1.75 -1.17
C VAL A 175 16.84 -2.10 -2.22
N THR A 176 18.10 -2.05 -1.85
CA THR A 176 19.21 -2.45 -2.73
C THR A 176 19.44 -3.97 -2.68
N GLU A 177 20.16 -4.52 -3.65
CA GLU A 177 20.59 -5.93 -3.66
C GLU A 177 21.41 -6.34 -2.43
N LYS A 178 22.00 -5.39 -1.70
CA LYS A 178 22.69 -5.62 -0.43
C LYS A 178 21.78 -5.56 0.80
N GLY A 179 20.46 -5.37 0.60
CA GLY A 179 19.50 -5.24 1.69
C GLY A 179 19.57 -3.91 2.43
N THR A 180 20.22 -2.89 1.86
CA THR A 180 20.21 -1.53 2.40
C THR A 180 18.95 -0.83 1.98
N VAL A 181 18.30 -0.10 2.90
CA VAL A 181 17.05 0.64 2.63
C VAL A 181 17.32 2.13 2.53
N TYR A 182 16.73 2.76 1.54
CA TYR A 182 16.67 4.22 1.37
C TYR A 182 15.22 4.67 1.44
N SER A 183 14.98 5.89 1.90
CA SER A 183 13.64 6.47 1.99
C SER A 183 13.63 7.95 1.61
N CYS A 184 12.50 8.42 1.07
CA CYS A 184 12.26 9.84 0.78
C CYS A 184 10.77 10.17 0.89
N GLY A 185 10.43 11.44 1.01
CA GLY A 185 9.06 11.92 1.14
C GLY A 185 8.77 12.58 2.46
N GLU A 186 7.51 12.51 2.90
CA GLU A 186 7.04 13.05 4.18
C GLU A 186 7.65 12.29 5.36
N ASN A 187 8.06 13.03 6.39
CA ASN A 187 8.67 12.48 7.61
C ASN A 187 8.08 13.05 8.91
N LYS A 188 6.91 13.63 8.84
CA LYS A 188 6.22 14.24 9.99
C LYS A 188 6.05 13.29 11.16
N TYR A 189 5.87 12.02 10.89
CA TYR A 189 5.67 10.96 11.90
C TYR A 189 6.88 10.01 12.02
N GLY A 190 8.01 10.33 11.39
CA GLY A 190 9.17 9.43 11.36
C GLY A 190 9.01 8.24 10.42
N GLN A 191 8.05 8.29 9.47
CA GLN A 191 7.77 7.21 8.51
C GLN A 191 8.92 6.91 7.55
N LEU A 192 9.96 7.74 7.53
CA LEU A 192 11.20 7.49 6.80
C LEU A 192 12.24 6.68 7.59
N GLY A 193 12.09 6.52 8.91
CA GLY A 193 13.01 5.74 9.75
C GLY A 193 14.40 6.35 9.92
N LEU A 194 14.54 7.66 9.75
CA LEU A 194 15.84 8.37 9.77
C LEU A 194 16.27 8.84 11.16
N GLY A 195 15.49 8.50 12.21
CA GLY A 195 15.79 8.82 13.60
C GLY A 195 15.33 10.21 14.05
N HIS A 196 14.65 10.94 13.20
CA HIS A 196 14.10 12.26 13.52
C HIS A 196 12.74 12.47 12.83
N GLN A 197 12.01 13.46 13.29
CA GLN A 197 10.84 14.00 12.59
C GLN A 197 11.26 15.28 11.87
N SER A 198 10.86 15.40 10.62
CA SER A 198 11.04 16.59 9.78
C SER A 198 9.82 16.74 8.87
N CYS A 199 9.66 17.84 8.16
CA CYS A 199 8.53 17.96 7.24
C CYS A 199 8.68 16.97 6.08
N THR A 200 9.80 17.04 5.35
CA THR A 200 10.01 16.29 4.11
C THR A 200 11.49 16.03 3.85
N ILE A 201 11.78 14.96 3.13
CA ILE A 201 13.12 14.60 2.63
C ILE A 201 12.99 14.35 1.12
N TYR A 202 13.59 15.20 0.31
CA TYR A 202 13.38 15.23 -1.14
C TYR A 202 14.26 14.27 -1.94
N THR A 203 15.29 13.71 -1.29
CA THR A 203 16.28 12.82 -1.91
C THR A 203 16.35 11.51 -1.13
N PRO A 204 16.40 10.36 -1.79
CA PRO A 204 16.56 9.07 -1.10
C PRO A 204 17.73 9.08 -0.12
N THR A 205 17.42 8.92 1.15
CA THR A 205 18.37 8.94 2.27
C THR A 205 18.43 7.56 2.90
N LYS A 206 19.65 7.09 3.18
CA LYS A 206 19.88 5.76 3.77
C LYS A 206 19.34 5.68 5.19
N ILE A 207 18.54 4.67 5.47
CA ILE A 207 18.08 4.36 6.84
C ILE A 207 19.24 3.74 7.63
N SER A 208 19.48 4.26 8.84
CA SER A 208 20.46 3.68 9.76
C SER A 208 19.89 2.43 10.41
N TYR A 209 20.22 1.27 9.84
CA TYR A 209 19.80 -0.05 10.29
C TYR A 209 21.00 -0.98 10.32
N ARG A 210 21.21 -1.71 11.44
CA ARG A 210 22.34 -2.61 11.67
C ARG A 210 21.89 -4.06 11.93
N GLY A 211 20.86 -4.52 11.28
CA GLY A 211 20.39 -5.90 11.33
C GLY A 211 20.74 -6.68 10.07
N PRO A 212 20.20 -7.90 9.93
CA PRO A 212 20.31 -8.68 8.70
C PRO A 212 19.76 -7.91 7.49
N PRO A 213 20.27 -8.16 6.27
CA PRO A 213 19.82 -7.49 5.06
C PRO A 213 18.30 -7.50 4.91
N ILE A 214 17.71 -6.37 4.52
CA ILE A 214 16.27 -6.25 4.27
C ILE A 214 15.96 -6.81 2.88
N LYS A 215 15.00 -7.74 2.82
CA LYS A 215 14.55 -8.37 1.57
C LYS A 215 13.24 -7.80 1.03
N LYS A 216 12.40 -7.20 1.90
CA LYS A 216 11.06 -6.72 1.51
C LYS A 216 10.68 -5.48 2.31
N VAL A 217 9.94 -4.57 1.65
CA VAL A 217 9.38 -3.37 2.27
C VAL A 217 7.90 -3.22 1.97
N ALA A 218 7.18 -2.56 2.89
CA ALA A 218 5.81 -2.10 2.66
C ALA A 218 5.61 -0.72 3.29
N ALA A 219 4.76 0.10 2.69
CA ALA A 219 4.47 1.46 3.12
C ALA A 219 2.97 1.72 3.19
N GLY A 220 2.51 2.19 4.33
CA GLY A 220 1.11 2.54 4.57
C GLY A 220 0.82 4.04 4.40
N GLY A 221 -0.13 4.57 5.15
CA GLY A 221 -0.42 6.01 5.18
C GLY A 221 0.78 6.80 5.71
N ASP A 222 1.05 6.62 6.98
CA ASP A 222 2.06 7.38 7.72
C ASP A 222 3.00 6.45 8.51
N PHE A 223 3.25 5.25 7.98
CA PHE A 223 4.12 4.23 8.58
C PHE A 223 4.77 3.34 7.52
N SER A 224 5.81 2.64 7.93
CA SER A 224 6.63 1.77 7.09
C SER A 224 6.98 0.46 7.79
N MET A 225 7.17 -0.58 6.98
CA MET A 225 7.50 -1.92 7.42
C MET A 225 8.68 -2.47 6.64
N LEU A 226 9.57 -3.21 7.32
CA LEU A 226 10.70 -3.91 6.72
C LEU A 226 10.69 -5.37 7.14
N VAL A 227 11.08 -6.26 6.23
CA VAL A 227 11.30 -7.69 6.53
C VAL A 227 12.72 -8.03 6.15
N ASP A 228 13.49 -8.59 7.09
CA ASP A 228 14.85 -9.04 6.83
C ASP A 228 14.90 -10.45 6.21
N ILE A 229 16.09 -10.90 5.82
CA ILE A 229 16.30 -12.22 5.22
C ILE A 229 15.94 -13.39 6.16
N ARG A 230 15.94 -13.16 7.47
CA ARG A 230 15.54 -14.14 8.50
C ARG A 230 14.05 -14.15 8.78
N GLY A 231 13.28 -13.26 8.11
CA GLY A 231 11.84 -13.13 8.33
C GLY A 231 11.47 -12.35 9.59
N ASN A 232 12.40 -11.61 10.20
CA ASN A 232 12.05 -10.66 11.24
C ASN A 232 11.35 -9.43 10.65
N LEU A 233 10.38 -8.93 11.38
CA LEU A 233 9.57 -7.77 10.99
C LEU A 233 9.97 -6.55 11.80
N TYR A 234 10.11 -5.40 11.13
CA TYR A 234 10.39 -4.11 11.74
C TYR A 234 9.38 -3.08 11.25
N SER A 235 9.05 -2.11 12.10
CA SER A 235 8.13 -1.03 11.79
C SER A 235 8.58 0.31 12.37
N PHE A 236 8.16 1.40 11.71
CA PHE A 236 8.39 2.78 12.16
C PHE A 236 7.33 3.71 11.56
N GLY A 237 7.19 4.92 12.15
CA GLY A 237 6.19 5.91 11.78
C GLY A 237 5.13 6.10 12.86
N CYS A 238 3.90 6.42 12.45
CA CYS A 238 2.77 6.71 13.31
C CYS A 238 2.10 5.44 13.86
N PRO A 239 1.92 5.30 15.18
CA PRO A 239 1.27 4.15 15.81
C PRO A 239 -0.25 4.28 16.01
N GLU A 240 -0.89 5.35 15.56
CA GLU A 240 -2.24 5.83 15.94
C GLU A 240 -3.32 4.75 16.17
N TYR A 241 -3.29 3.68 15.38
CA TYR A 241 -4.25 2.56 15.44
C TYR A 241 -3.58 1.24 15.80
N GLY A 242 -2.33 1.26 16.28
CA GLY A 242 -1.56 0.04 16.55
C GLY A 242 -0.93 -0.59 15.32
N GLN A 243 -0.99 0.04 14.14
CA GLN A 243 -0.48 -0.50 12.86
C GLN A 243 1.00 -0.85 12.86
N LEU A 244 1.78 -0.34 13.82
CA LEU A 244 3.18 -0.71 14.02
C LEU A 244 3.37 -2.07 14.70
N GLY A 245 2.36 -2.56 15.45
CA GLY A 245 2.42 -3.87 16.10
C GLY A 245 3.18 -3.92 17.44
N HIS A 246 3.38 -2.77 18.11
CA HIS A 246 4.17 -2.65 19.35
C HIS A 246 3.32 -2.60 20.63
N ASN A 247 2.07 -3.08 20.57
CA ASN A 247 1.11 -3.10 21.67
C ASN A 247 0.79 -1.70 22.24
N THR A 248 0.77 -0.70 21.36
CA THR A 248 0.46 0.68 21.73
C THR A 248 -0.10 1.45 20.53
N ASP A 249 -0.97 2.42 20.79
CA ASP A 249 -1.39 3.45 19.84
C ASP A 249 -0.58 4.75 20.00
N GLY A 250 0.36 4.79 20.92
CA GLY A 250 1.27 5.91 21.18
C GLY A 250 0.60 7.21 21.61
N LYS A 251 -0.70 7.23 21.85
CA LYS A 251 -1.46 8.45 22.18
C LYS A 251 -1.03 9.07 23.48
N TYR A 252 -0.84 10.38 23.48
CA TYR A 252 -0.65 11.19 24.70
C TYR A 252 -1.18 12.60 24.48
N PHE A 253 -1.51 13.28 25.58
CA PHE A 253 -1.98 14.66 25.53
C PHE A 253 -0.82 15.62 25.75
N VAL A 254 -0.58 16.51 24.79
CA VAL A 254 0.37 17.62 24.91
C VAL A 254 -0.25 18.74 25.77
N THR A 255 -1.55 18.99 25.58
CA THR A 255 -2.40 19.85 26.38
C THR A 255 -3.76 19.19 26.55
N SER A 256 -4.65 19.73 27.40
CA SER A 256 -5.98 19.18 27.63
C SER A 256 -6.81 18.94 26.36
N ASN A 257 -6.51 19.63 25.26
CA ASN A 257 -7.24 19.56 23.99
C ASN A 257 -6.39 19.15 22.78
N LYS A 258 -5.05 18.96 22.97
CA LYS A 258 -4.14 18.60 21.88
C LYS A 258 -3.59 17.18 22.10
N LEU A 259 -4.08 16.25 21.28
CA LEU A 259 -3.59 14.87 21.21
C LEU A 259 -2.37 14.81 20.28
N SER A 260 -1.37 14.00 20.64
CA SER A 260 -0.21 13.68 19.84
C SER A 260 0.11 12.18 19.95
N PHE A 261 1.11 11.72 19.16
CA PHE A 261 1.50 10.32 19.11
C PHE A 261 3.01 10.18 19.35
N LYS A 262 3.41 9.22 20.17
CA LYS A 262 4.80 8.81 20.30
C LYS A 262 5.15 7.90 19.13
N CYS A 263 5.70 8.49 18.07
CA CYS A 263 6.08 7.79 16.85
C CYS A 263 7.38 7.00 17.04
N GLU A 264 7.53 5.91 16.28
CA GLU A 264 8.80 5.19 16.16
C GLU A 264 9.60 5.81 15.02
N LEU A 265 10.75 6.38 15.34
CA LEU A 265 11.55 7.17 14.40
C LEU A 265 12.61 6.35 13.66
N VAL A 266 12.83 5.11 14.08
CA VAL A 266 13.79 4.16 13.53
C VAL A 266 13.15 2.77 13.43
N PRO A 267 13.66 1.88 12.60
CA PRO A 267 13.16 0.51 12.52
C PRO A 267 13.21 -0.19 13.88
N ARG A 268 12.03 -0.51 14.44
CA ARG A 268 11.86 -1.26 15.67
C ARG A 268 11.31 -2.65 15.38
N LYS A 269 11.93 -3.70 15.94
CA LYS A 269 11.52 -5.08 15.75
C LYS A 269 10.16 -5.37 16.38
N VAL A 270 9.27 -6.04 15.63
CA VAL A 270 7.99 -6.55 16.13
C VAL A 270 8.20 -7.92 16.74
N ASN A 271 8.15 -8.02 18.07
CA ASN A 271 8.53 -9.22 18.80
C ASN A 271 7.34 -10.09 19.22
N VAL A 272 6.13 -9.57 19.22
CA VAL A 272 4.95 -10.24 19.76
C VAL A 272 3.95 -10.52 18.66
N PHE A 273 3.62 -11.80 18.46
CA PHE A 273 2.56 -12.30 17.62
C PHE A 273 1.60 -13.09 18.49
N ILE A 274 0.29 -12.92 18.29
CA ILE A 274 -0.72 -13.54 19.12
C ILE A 274 -1.75 -14.33 18.30
N GLU A 275 -2.36 -15.29 18.96
CA GLU A 275 -3.63 -15.88 18.57
C GLU A 275 -4.67 -15.67 19.66
N LYS A 276 -5.94 -15.60 19.28
CA LYS A 276 -7.06 -15.49 20.21
C LYS A 276 -8.03 -16.64 19.99
N GLY A 277 -8.18 -17.47 20.99
CA GLY A 277 -9.10 -18.60 21.01
C GLY A 277 -10.57 -18.14 20.97
N ARG A 278 -11.48 -19.09 20.73
CA ARG A 278 -12.93 -18.83 20.74
C ARG A 278 -13.46 -18.44 22.13
N ASP A 279 -12.78 -18.87 23.17
CA ASP A 279 -13.02 -18.51 24.58
C ASP A 279 -12.50 -17.12 24.96
N GLY A 280 -11.83 -16.44 24.01
CA GLY A 280 -11.22 -15.14 24.22
C GLY A 280 -9.79 -15.20 24.82
N HIS A 281 -9.27 -16.39 25.11
CA HIS A 281 -7.91 -16.56 25.60
C HIS A 281 -6.88 -16.11 24.55
N ILE A 282 -5.87 -15.36 24.97
CA ILE A 282 -4.80 -14.86 24.12
C ILE A 282 -3.53 -15.65 24.43
N SER A 283 -2.94 -16.26 23.41
CA SER A 283 -1.70 -17.00 23.46
C SER A 283 -0.65 -16.41 22.53
N PRO A 284 0.64 -16.42 22.88
CA PRO A 284 1.69 -16.03 21.96
C PRO A 284 1.83 -17.08 20.84
N VAL A 285 2.11 -16.61 19.65
CA VAL A 285 2.50 -17.45 18.50
C VAL A 285 4.00 -17.38 18.36
N THR A 286 4.64 -18.52 18.51
CA THR A 286 6.09 -18.67 18.35
C THR A 286 6.47 -19.11 16.94
N ASP A 287 7.76 -19.09 16.62
CA ASP A 287 8.29 -19.53 15.32
C ASP A 287 7.63 -18.83 14.11
N VAL A 288 7.52 -17.52 14.20
CA VAL A 288 7.00 -16.68 13.12
C VAL A 288 8.17 -16.18 12.29
N GLU A 289 8.19 -16.54 11.02
CA GLU A 289 9.13 -16.09 10.01
C GLU A 289 8.36 -15.46 8.87
N ILE A 290 8.38 -14.13 8.77
CA ILE A 290 7.61 -13.39 7.77
C ILE A 290 8.23 -13.59 6.38
N ARG A 291 7.37 -14.02 5.45
CA ARG A 291 7.68 -14.17 4.03
C ARG A 291 7.26 -12.94 3.24
N ASP A 292 6.07 -12.42 3.49
CA ASP A 292 5.49 -11.30 2.75
C ASP A 292 4.74 -10.35 3.68
N ILE A 293 4.68 -9.06 3.31
CA ILE A 293 4.05 -7.99 4.06
C ILE A 293 3.39 -7.00 3.12
N VAL A 294 2.18 -6.57 3.45
CA VAL A 294 1.47 -5.50 2.73
C VAL A 294 0.83 -4.55 3.73
N ALA A 295 0.73 -3.29 3.35
CA ALA A 295 0.15 -2.24 4.16
C ALA A 295 -1.03 -1.58 3.43
N GLY A 296 -2.15 -1.44 4.15
CA GLY A 296 -3.23 -0.55 3.77
C GLY A 296 -2.97 0.88 4.29
N ILE A 297 -4.02 1.71 4.39
CA ILE A 297 -3.83 3.07 4.93
C ILE A 297 -3.36 3.00 6.39
N ASN A 298 -4.07 2.28 7.26
CA ASN A 298 -3.82 2.21 8.70
C ASN A 298 -3.89 0.78 9.24
N HIS A 299 -3.63 -0.23 8.41
CA HIS A 299 -3.59 -1.63 8.83
C HIS A 299 -2.51 -2.38 8.07
N THR A 300 -2.07 -3.47 8.64
CA THR A 300 -1.00 -4.30 8.10
C THR A 300 -1.44 -5.76 8.02
N ILE A 301 -1.01 -6.45 6.99
CA ILE A 301 -1.20 -7.88 6.79
C ILE A 301 0.17 -8.50 6.54
N ALA A 302 0.50 -9.54 7.30
CA ALA A 302 1.71 -10.32 7.10
C ALA A 302 1.39 -11.79 6.82
N LEU A 303 2.20 -12.40 6.00
CA LEU A 303 2.15 -13.80 5.64
C LEU A 303 3.49 -14.44 6.02
N ASP A 304 3.44 -15.51 6.80
CA ASP A 304 4.65 -16.22 7.21
C ASP A 304 4.97 -17.42 6.28
N THR A 305 6.14 -18.03 6.52
CA THR A 305 6.60 -19.20 5.77
C THR A 305 5.73 -20.45 5.99
N LYS A 306 4.97 -20.49 7.09
CA LYS A 306 3.99 -21.54 7.40
C LYS A 306 2.61 -21.28 6.80
N LYS A 307 2.48 -20.27 5.92
CA LYS A 307 1.23 -19.83 5.27
C LYS A 307 0.18 -19.27 6.23
N ARG A 308 0.57 -18.89 7.47
CA ARG A 308 -0.32 -18.22 8.42
C ARG A 308 -0.41 -16.74 8.10
N VAL A 309 -1.59 -16.16 8.24
CA VAL A 309 -1.85 -14.73 8.04
C VAL A 309 -1.99 -14.05 9.40
N PHE A 310 -1.34 -12.90 9.55
CA PHE A 310 -1.48 -12.02 10.70
C PHE A 310 -1.98 -10.66 10.25
N THR A 311 -2.93 -10.08 10.99
CA THR A 311 -3.48 -8.76 10.69
C THR A 311 -3.53 -7.91 11.95
N TRP A 312 -3.24 -6.62 11.82
CA TRP A 312 -3.27 -5.65 12.92
C TRP A 312 -3.39 -4.21 12.42
N GLY A 313 -3.56 -3.26 13.36
CA GLY A 313 -3.82 -1.87 13.10
C GLY A 313 -5.30 -1.55 13.19
N PHE A 314 -5.79 -0.63 12.37
CA PHE A 314 -7.18 -0.16 12.38
C PHE A 314 -8.17 -1.26 11.96
N GLY A 315 -9.05 -1.65 12.89
CA GLY A 315 -10.04 -2.72 12.68
C GLY A 315 -11.38 -2.27 12.12
N GLY A 316 -11.61 -0.97 11.97
CA GLY A 316 -12.86 -0.45 11.44
C GLY A 316 -13.23 -1.07 10.09
N TYR A 317 -14.52 -1.27 9.85
CA TYR A 317 -15.09 -1.95 8.69
C TYR A 317 -14.69 -3.43 8.53
N GLY A 318 -14.15 -4.07 9.59
CA GLY A 318 -13.77 -5.48 9.56
C GLY A 318 -12.54 -5.82 8.72
N ARG A 319 -11.71 -4.82 8.35
CA ARG A 319 -10.53 -5.01 7.47
C ARG A 319 -9.45 -5.93 8.03
N LEU A 320 -9.49 -6.24 9.34
CA LEU A 320 -8.60 -7.22 9.96
C LEU A 320 -9.10 -8.66 9.87
N GLY A 321 -10.41 -8.86 9.62
CA GLY A 321 -10.98 -10.19 9.39
C GLY A 321 -11.28 -11.02 10.65
N HIS A 322 -11.21 -10.42 11.84
CA HIS A 322 -11.36 -11.12 13.15
C HIS A 322 -12.80 -11.25 13.65
N ASN A 323 -13.78 -11.02 12.77
CA ASN A 323 -15.22 -11.02 13.07
C ASN A 323 -15.66 -9.91 14.05
N GLU A 324 -14.83 -8.89 14.21
CA GLU A 324 -15.09 -7.72 15.05
C GLU A 324 -14.40 -6.47 14.46
N PRO A 325 -14.99 -5.25 14.60
CA PRO A 325 -14.41 -4.03 14.05
C PRO A 325 -13.48 -3.33 15.05
N LYS A 326 -12.64 -4.09 15.77
CA LYS A 326 -11.71 -3.58 16.78
C LYS A 326 -10.32 -3.44 16.24
N ASP A 327 -9.60 -2.43 16.74
CA ASP A 327 -8.19 -2.23 16.46
C ASP A 327 -7.36 -3.31 17.18
N GLU A 328 -6.32 -3.80 16.51
CA GLU A 328 -5.36 -4.74 17.07
C GLU A 328 -3.99 -4.08 17.16
N MET A 329 -3.45 -4.02 18.38
CA MET A 329 -2.19 -3.32 18.68
C MET A 329 -0.95 -4.20 18.44
N VAL A 330 -1.15 -5.48 18.18
CA VAL A 330 -0.12 -6.48 17.88
C VAL A 330 -0.58 -7.38 16.75
N PRO A 331 0.35 -7.97 15.97
CA PRO A 331 -0.01 -8.95 14.95
C PRO A 331 -0.83 -10.10 15.51
N ARG A 332 -2.11 -10.19 15.10
CA ARG A 332 -3.01 -11.25 15.49
C ARG A 332 -3.23 -12.24 14.37
N LYS A 333 -3.03 -13.53 14.63
CA LYS A 333 -3.25 -14.61 13.68
C LYS A 333 -4.71 -14.65 13.21
N LEU A 334 -4.92 -14.67 11.91
CA LEU A 334 -6.24 -14.76 11.30
C LEU A 334 -6.68 -16.22 11.25
N ALA A 335 -7.59 -16.60 12.16
CA ALA A 335 -8.03 -17.97 12.35
C ALA A 335 -8.62 -18.63 11.08
N TYR A 336 -9.12 -17.84 10.14
CA TYR A 336 -9.68 -18.36 8.88
C TYR A 336 -8.63 -19.11 8.04
N PHE A 337 -7.41 -18.59 7.96
CA PHE A 337 -6.30 -19.19 7.21
C PHE A 337 -5.38 -20.06 8.09
N ASP A 338 -5.89 -20.53 9.23
CA ASP A 338 -5.17 -21.43 10.12
C ASP A 338 -5.76 -22.84 10.07
N GLY A 339 -4.90 -23.84 10.04
CA GLY A 339 -5.27 -25.25 10.03
C GLY A 339 -4.92 -25.99 8.72
N PRO A 340 -5.10 -27.31 8.69
CA PRO A 340 -4.74 -28.12 7.53
C PRO A 340 -5.55 -27.71 6.30
N ASN A 341 -4.85 -27.51 5.19
CA ASN A 341 -5.41 -27.13 3.89
C ASN A 341 -6.14 -25.75 3.90
N ARG A 342 -5.76 -24.85 4.81
CA ARG A 342 -6.32 -23.48 4.90
C ARG A 342 -5.29 -22.39 4.74
N GLY A 343 -4.04 -22.73 4.50
CA GLY A 343 -2.96 -21.76 4.37
C GLY A 343 -3.21 -20.73 3.28
N CYS A 344 -2.59 -19.55 3.44
CA CYS A 344 -2.61 -18.47 2.47
C CYS A 344 -1.32 -18.44 1.66
N THR A 345 -1.39 -18.06 0.38
CA THR A 345 -0.23 -17.98 -0.51
C THR A 345 0.09 -16.58 -0.99
N GLN A 346 -0.91 -15.70 -1.05
CA GLN A 346 -0.76 -14.31 -1.43
C GLN A 346 -1.66 -13.44 -0.55
N ILE A 347 -1.21 -12.24 -0.24
CA ILE A 347 -1.94 -11.24 0.53
C ILE A 347 -1.91 -9.90 -0.20
N GLN A 348 -2.97 -9.08 -0.03
CA GLN A 348 -3.01 -7.73 -0.53
C GLN A 348 -3.91 -6.85 0.34
N ALA A 349 -3.60 -5.55 0.42
CA ALA A 349 -4.34 -4.58 1.21
C ALA A 349 -4.89 -3.44 0.34
N GLY A 350 -6.18 -3.18 0.49
CA GLY A 350 -6.81 -1.95 -0.01
C GLY A 350 -6.91 -0.89 1.09
N SER A 351 -7.66 0.18 0.86
CA SER A 351 -7.82 1.25 1.86
C SER A 351 -8.64 0.82 3.08
N THR A 352 -9.73 0.09 2.86
CA THR A 352 -10.70 -0.33 3.88
C THR A 352 -11.02 -1.82 3.82
N PHE A 353 -10.28 -2.58 3.05
CA PHE A 353 -10.47 -4.01 2.83
C PHE A 353 -9.12 -4.72 2.65
N SER A 354 -9.17 -6.03 2.70
CA SER A 354 -8.02 -6.92 2.59
C SER A 354 -8.35 -8.13 1.72
N LEU A 355 -7.35 -8.70 1.10
CA LEU A 355 -7.45 -9.87 0.21
C LEU A 355 -6.43 -10.93 0.59
N GLY A 356 -6.79 -12.19 0.37
CA GLY A 356 -5.89 -13.33 0.51
C GLY A 356 -6.25 -14.44 -0.45
N VAL A 357 -5.23 -15.08 -1.02
CA VAL A 357 -5.40 -16.28 -1.86
C VAL A 357 -5.05 -17.50 -1.04
N SER A 358 -5.98 -18.44 -0.92
CA SER A 358 -5.72 -19.69 -0.24
C SER A 358 -4.71 -20.56 -1.00
N GLU A 359 -4.16 -21.57 -0.35
CA GLU A 359 -3.25 -22.53 -0.99
C GLU A 359 -3.92 -23.36 -2.11
N HIS A 360 -5.24 -23.36 -2.18
CA HIS A 360 -6.01 -23.95 -3.28
C HIS A 360 -6.32 -22.96 -4.41
N GLY A 361 -5.77 -21.73 -4.36
CA GLY A 361 -5.93 -20.72 -5.38
C GLY A 361 -7.22 -19.89 -5.27
N ALA A 362 -8.06 -20.10 -4.27
CA ALA A 362 -9.30 -19.33 -4.10
C ALA A 362 -9.02 -17.93 -3.50
N LEU A 363 -9.62 -16.90 -4.10
CA LEU A 363 -9.51 -15.51 -3.63
C LEU A 363 -10.57 -15.21 -2.57
N PHE A 364 -10.12 -14.68 -1.45
CA PHE A 364 -10.96 -14.20 -0.36
C PHE A 364 -10.80 -12.70 -0.15
N MET A 365 -11.89 -12.03 0.23
CA MET A 365 -11.92 -10.61 0.55
C MET A 365 -12.64 -10.40 1.88
N TRP A 366 -12.15 -9.44 2.68
CA TRP A 366 -12.81 -8.99 3.90
C TRP A 366 -12.62 -7.48 4.09
N GLY A 367 -13.46 -6.87 4.92
CA GLY A 367 -13.53 -5.43 5.06
C GLY A 367 -14.65 -4.82 4.21
N GLN A 368 -14.52 -3.56 3.84
CA GLN A 368 -15.52 -2.81 3.10
C GLN A 368 -14.94 -2.14 1.85
N GLN A 369 -15.35 -2.59 0.67
CA GLN A 369 -14.98 -1.98 -0.60
C GLN A 369 -15.91 -0.81 -0.97
N LYS A 370 -17.22 -0.94 -0.70
CA LYS A 370 -18.23 0.07 -1.05
C LYS A 370 -18.49 1.00 0.13
N PRO A 371 -18.70 2.31 -0.08
CA PRO A 371 -19.05 3.26 0.99
C PRO A 371 -20.37 2.94 1.68
N ALA A 372 -21.33 2.35 0.95
CA ALA A 372 -22.62 1.90 1.46
C ALA A 372 -22.72 0.38 1.31
N GLY A 373 -23.14 -0.30 2.37
CA GLY A 373 -23.28 -1.75 2.40
C GLY A 373 -22.66 -2.37 3.65
N GLU A 374 -22.91 -3.65 3.85
CA GLU A 374 -22.32 -4.41 4.95
C GLU A 374 -20.85 -4.66 4.73
N ALA A 375 -20.05 -4.41 5.77
CA ALA A 375 -18.65 -4.80 5.80
C ALA A 375 -18.53 -6.31 6.08
N ALA A 376 -17.65 -6.98 5.35
CA ALA A 376 -17.31 -8.38 5.63
C ALA A 376 -16.34 -8.44 6.82
N MET A 377 -16.79 -8.88 7.98
CA MET A 377 -15.99 -8.95 9.21
C MET A 377 -14.98 -10.12 9.20
N TYR A 378 -15.09 -11.04 8.25
CA TYR A 378 -14.22 -12.22 8.08
C TYR A 378 -14.02 -12.51 6.59
N PRO A 379 -12.99 -13.28 6.21
CA PRO A 379 -12.73 -13.62 4.82
C PRO A 379 -13.92 -14.29 4.13
N LYS A 380 -14.41 -13.69 3.05
CA LYS A 380 -15.47 -14.23 2.19
C LYS A 380 -14.91 -14.55 0.80
N LEU A 381 -15.31 -15.68 0.25
CA LEU A 381 -14.91 -16.12 -1.08
C LEU A 381 -15.40 -15.13 -2.14
N VAL A 382 -14.52 -14.73 -3.06
CA VAL A 382 -14.85 -13.99 -4.27
C VAL A 382 -15.30 -15.01 -5.33
N GLN A 383 -16.61 -15.26 -5.40
CA GLN A 383 -17.19 -16.33 -6.20
C GLN A 383 -16.94 -16.16 -7.70
N ASP A 384 -16.92 -14.93 -8.20
CA ASP A 384 -16.69 -14.60 -9.61
C ASP A 384 -15.34 -15.12 -10.14
N LEU A 385 -14.37 -15.36 -9.25
CA LEU A 385 -13.04 -15.88 -9.56
C LEU A 385 -12.83 -17.32 -9.06
N SER A 386 -13.90 -18.05 -8.76
CA SER A 386 -13.79 -19.47 -8.38
C SER A 386 -13.26 -20.32 -9.55
N GLY A 387 -12.18 -21.07 -9.30
CA GLY A 387 -11.51 -21.89 -10.30
C GLY A 387 -10.46 -21.16 -11.14
N TRP A 388 -10.32 -19.84 -11.01
CA TRP A 388 -9.28 -19.07 -11.70
C TRP A 388 -7.94 -19.18 -10.96
N ARG A 389 -6.86 -19.26 -11.71
CA ARG A 389 -5.49 -19.31 -11.19
C ARG A 389 -4.95 -17.88 -11.00
N ILE A 390 -5.02 -17.37 -9.78
CA ILE A 390 -4.58 -16.02 -9.43
C ILE A 390 -3.04 -15.94 -9.49
N ARG A 391 -2.50 -14.98 -10.27
CA ARG A 391 -1.06 -14.70 -10.34
C ARG A 391 -0.65 -13.47 -9.58
N SER A 392 -1.39 -12.38 -9.72
CA SER A 392 -1.06 -11.11 -9.09
C SER A 392 -2.32 -10.32 -8.77
N ILE A 393 -2.30 -9.59 -7.68
CA ILE A 393 -3.42 -8.77 -7.20
C ILE A 393 -2.92 -7.35 -6.96
N GLY A 394 -3.64 -6.37 -7.50
CA GLY A 394 -3.47 -4.96 -7.19
C GLY A 394 -4.74 -4.39 -6.54
N CYS A 395 -4.55 -3.56 -5.53
CA CYS A 395 -5.63 -2.85 -4.86
C CYS A 395 -5.45 -1.34 -4.99
N CYS A 396 -6.38 -0.70 -5.68
CA CYS A 396 -6.55 0.75 -5.63
C CYS A 396 -7.26 1.17 -4.34
N ASN A 397 -7.64 2.43 -4.21
CA ASN A 397 -8.40 2.89 -3.05
C ASN A 397 -9.69 2.08 -2.83
N LYS A 398 -10.46 1.83 -3.88
CA LYS A 398 -11.72 1.08 -3.84
C LYS A 398 -11.84 0.01 -4.93
N SER A 399 -10.92 -0.02 -5.87
CA SER A 399 -10.92 -0.92 -7.01
C SER A 399 -9.93 -2.05 -6.80
N ILE A 400 -10.21 -3.19 -7.42
CA ILE A 400 -9.36 -4.39 -7.36
C ILE A 400 -9.07 -4.81 -8.79
N VAL A 401 -7.84 -5.17 -9.05
CA VAL A 401 -7.34 -5.65 -10.35
C VAL A 401 -6.58 -6.94 -10.13
N VAL A 402 -6.94 -7.98 -10.86
CA VAL A 402 -6.39 -9.33 -10.68
C VAL A 402 -5.91 -9.86 -12.04
N ALA A 403 -4.67 -10.25 -12.11
CA ALA A 403 -4.15 -11.05 -13.21
C ALA A 403 -4.38 -12.54 -12.86
N ALA A 404 -5.21 -13.22 -13.66
CA ALA A 404 -5.58 -14.61 -13.44
C ALA A 404 -5.70 -15.34 -14.77
N ASP A 405 -5.28 -16.59 -14.83
CA ASP A 405 -5.14 -17.37 -16.07
C ASP A 405 -4.50 -16.52 -17.19
N ASP A 406 -5.12 -16.38 -18.35
CA ASP A 406 -4.61 -15.53 -19.44
C ASP A 406 -5.32 -14.17 -19.52
N SER A 407 -6.03 -13.78 -18.46
CA SER A 407 -6.86 -12.57 -18.42
C SER A 407 -6.42 -11.60 -17.34
N LEU A 408 -6.78 -10.34 -17.53
CA LEU A 408 -6.84 -9.32 -16.48
C LEU A 408 -8.30 -9.06 -16.14
N VAL A 409 -8.64 -9.17 -14.86
CA VAL A 409 -9.99 -8.98 -14.32
C VAL A 409 -9.99 -7.83 -13.34
N SER A 410 -10.98 -6.96 -13.38
CA SER A 410 -11.06 -5.82 -12.48
C SER A 410 -12.50 -5.53 -12.05
N TRP A 411 -12.67 -4.87 -10.90
CA TRP A 411 -13.94 -4.33 -10.42
C TRP A 411 -13.72 -3.24 -9.37
N GLY A 412 -14.72 -2.38 -9.21
CA GLY A 412 -14.69 -1.32 -8.22
C GLY A 412 -15.90 -0.40 -8.35
N PRO A 413 -16.37 0.19 -7.22
CA PRO A 413 -17.47 1.12 -7.19
C PRO A 413 -17.07 2.50 -7.75
N SER A 414 -18.04 3.24 -8.30
CA SER A 414 -17.87 4.65 -8.67
C SER A 414 -17.64 5.53 -7.43
N PRO A 415 -16.86 6.62 -7.53
CA PRO A 415 -16.18 7.11 -8.74
C PRO A 415 -14.86 6.37 -9.02
N THR A 416 -14.50 6.24 -10.29
CA THR A 416 -13.24 5.71 -10.79
C THR A 416 -12.52 6.75 -11.65
N TYR A 417 -11.22 6.51 -11.86
CA TYR A 417 -10.35 7.37 -12.68
C TYR A 417 -9.89 6.69 -13.97
N GLY A 418 -10.42 5.49 -14.26
CA GLY A 418 -9.98 4.63 -15.37
C GLY A 418 -9.09 3.48 -14.95
N GLU A 419 -8.81 3.31 -13.65
CA GLU A 419 -7.96 2.26 -13.10
C GLU A 419 -8.46 0.84 -13.37
N LEU A 420 -9.74 0.68 -13.77
CA LEU A 420 -10.32 -0.62 -14.15
C LEU A 420 -9.94 -1.06 -15.57
N GLY A 421 -9.54 -0.13 -16.45
CA GLY A 421 -9.03 -0.43 -17.78
C GLY A 421 -10.06 -0.89 -18.82
N TYR A 422 -11.38 -0.68 -18.62
CA TYR A 422 -12.41 -1.21 -19.52
C TYR A 422 -12.49 -0.51 -20.89
N GLY A 423 -11.90 0.67 -21.02
CA GLY A 423 -11.96 1.49 -22.24
C GLY A 423 -12.94 2.66 -22.12
N GLU A 424 -12.75 3.66 -22.98
CA GLU A 424 -13.47 4.94 -22.92
C GLU A 424 -14.98 4.80 -23.12
N MET A 425 -15.39 3.94 -24.02
CA MET A 425 -16.80 3.73 -24.41
C MET A 425 -17.52 2.66 -23.55
N LYS A 426 -16.93 2.25 -22.42
CA LYS A 426 -17.47 1.21 -21.53
C LYS A 426 -17.93 1.81 -20.20
N ALA A 427 -18.61 0.98 -19.39
CA ALA A 427 -18.95 1.34 -18.02
C ALA A 427 -17.68 1.71 -17.24
N LYS A 428 -17.74 2.79 -16.45
CA LYS A 428 -16.59 3.32 -15.72
C LYS A 428 -16.40 2.66 -14.34
N SER A 429 -17.35 1.83 -13.91
CA SER A 429 -17.31 1.08 -12.66
C SER A 429 -18.03 -0.25 -12.81
N SER A 430 -17.69 -1.21 -11.98
CA SER A 430 -18.39 -2.49 -11.88
C SER A 430 -18.42 -2.98 -10.44
N THR A 431 -19.51 -3.59 -10.02
CA THR A 431 -19.61 -4.22 -8.70
C THR A 431 -19.31 -5.72 -8.73
N VAL A 432 -19.14 -6.28 -9.91
CA VAL A 432 -18.76 -7.67 -10.19
C VAL A 432 -17.48 -7.71 -11.00
N ALA A 433 -16.72 -8.76 -10.87
CA ALA A 433 -15.48 -8.95 -11.60
C ALA A 433 -15.74 -9.02 -13.12
N GLN A 434 -15.00 -8.23 -13.90
CA GLN A 434 -15.12 -8.19 -15.36
C GLN A 434 -13.73 -8.24 -16.01
N GLU A 435 -13.62 -8.94 -17.13
CA GLU A 435 -12.40 -8.99 -17.93
C GLU A 435 -12.13 -7.66 -18.64
N VAL A 436 -10.86 -7.28 -18.66
CA VAL A 436 -10.34 -6.15 -19.44
C VAL A 436 -10.09 -6.61 -20.87
N LYS A 437 -11.13 -6.54 -21.71
CA LYS A 437 -11.14 -7.13 -23.06
C LYS A 437 -10.05 -6.61 -24.00
N SER A 438 -9.55 -5.39 -23.79
CA SER A 438 -8.44 -4.84 -24.57
C SER A 438 -7.12 -5.59 -24.36
N LEU A 439 -7.02 -6.40 -23.30
CA LEU A 439 -5.87 -7.21 -22.95
C LEU A 439 -6.06 -8.72 -23.21
N SER A 440 -7.11 -9.13 -23.91
CA SER A 440 -7.46 -10.56 -24.11
C SER A 440 -6.37 -11.44 -24.74
N ASN A 441 -5.34 -10.84 -25.37
CA ASN A 441 -4.21 -11.57 -25.95
C ASN A 441 -2.87 -11.07 -25.39
N ILE A 442 -2.89 -10.43 -24.24
CA ILE A 442 -1.71 -9.87 -23.59
C ILE A 442 -1.58 -10.49 -22.19
N TYR A 443 -0.54 -11.30 -22.01
CA TYR A 443 -0.29 -11.94 -20.74
C TYR A 443 0.30 -10.94 -19.73
N ILE A 444 -0.41 -10.72 -18.62
CA ILE A 444 0.04 -9.82 -17.56
C ILE A 444 0.73 -10.64 -16.45
N HIS A 445 2.00 -10.36 -16.22
CA HIS A 445 2.81 -11.01 -15.17
C HIS A 445 2.45 -10.50 -13.78
N ALA A 446 2.38 -9.17 -13.62
CA ALA A 446 2.18 -8.53 -12.34
C ALA A 446 1.34 -7.26 -12.49
N VAL A 447 0.61 -6.93 -11.42
CA VAL A 447 -0.17 -5.70 -11.29
C VAL A 447 0.16 -5.01 -9.97
N SER A 448 0.18 -3.68 -9.99
CA SER A 448 0.20 -2.85 -8.80
C SER A 448 -0.71 -1.64 -9.02
N CYS A 449 -1.40 -1.23 -7.98
CA CYS A 449 -2.38 -0.16 -8.10
C CYS A 449 -2.07 0.98 -7.14
N GLY A 450 -2.20 2.21 -7.64
CA GLY A 450 -2.22 3.42 -6.84
C GLY A 450 -3.64 3.80 -6.41
N TYR A 451 -3.82 4.99 -5.89
CA TYR A 451 -5.14 5.50 -5.45
C TYR A 451 -6.20 5.40 -6.55
N GLY A 452 -5.88 5.79 -7.77
CA GLY A 452 -6.80 5.78 -8.92
C GLY A 452 -6.09 5.44 -10.23
N HIS A 453 -5.08 4.58 -10.21
CA HIS A 453 -4.37 4.12 -11.40
C HIS A 453 -3.85 2.69 -11.22
N THR A 454 -3.58 2.02 -12.32
CA THR A 454 -3.09 0.65 -12.36
C THR A 454 -1.85 0.55 -13.24
N LEU A 455 -0.82 -0.11 -12.72
CA LEU A 455 0.43 -0.47 -13.37
C LEU A 455 0.40 -1.97 -13.67
N MET A 456 0.81 -2.37 -14.86
CA MET A 456 0.83 -3.75 -15.29
C MET A 456 2.14 -4.07 -15.99
N ILE A 457 2.71 -5.24 -15.76
CA ILE A 457 3.83 -5.77 -16.52
C ILE A 457 3.28 -6.74 -17.55
N ALA A 458 3.30 -6.38 -18.82
CA ALA A 458 2.90 -7.23 -19.93
C ALA A 458 4.10 -8.01 -20.44
N LYS A 459 3.93 -9.33 -20.59
CA LYS A 459 4.96 -10.22 -21.16
C LYS A 459 5.24 -9.83 -22.61
N ASN A 460 6.52 -9.69 -22.99
CA ASN A 460 6.97 -9.26 -24.31
C ASN A 460 8.22 -9.99 -24.79
N ASP A 461 8.28 -11.31 -24.58
CA ASP A 461 9.44 -12.12 -24.94
C ASP A 461 9.43 -12.54 -26.41
N THR A 462 8.24 -12.77 -26.99
CA THR A 462 8.05 -13.18 -28.39
C THR A 462 7.61 -12.03 -29.28
N GLU A 463 7.79 -12.15 -30.58
CA GLU A 463 7.33 -11.13 -31.55
C GLU A 463 5.79 -11.01 -31.58
N ASP A 464 5.05 -12.12 -31.36
CA ASP A 464 3.58 -12.09 -31.29
C ASP A 464 3.11 -11.31 -30.05
N GLU A 465 3.76 -11.51 -28.90
CA GLU A 465 3.47 -10.76 -27.67
C GLU A 465 3.75 -9.26 -27.87
N LYS A 466 4.91 -8.90 -28.47
CA LYS A 466 5.23 -7.50 -28.79
C LYS A 466 4.22 -6.92 -29.78
N ALA A 467 3.84 -7.67 -30.82
CA ALA A 467 2.87 -7.22 -31.81
C ALA A 467 1.48 -6.98 -31.18
N ALA A 468 1.09 -7.79 -30.18
CA ALA A 468 -0.15 -7.59 -29.43
C ALA A 468 -0.09 -6.29 -28.61
N ILE A 469 1.01 -6.07 -27.87
CA ILE A 469 1.21 -4.86 -27.05
C ILE A 469 1.29 -3.61 -27.93
N ASN A 470 1.95 -3.68 -29.09
CA ASN A 470 2.09 -2.55 -30.03
C ASN A 470 0.77 -2.03 -30.60
N LYS A 471 -0.33 -2.78 -30.48
CA LYS A 471 -1.67 -2.31 -30.85
C LYS A 471 -2.29 -1.36 -29.84
N LEU A 472 -1.74 -1.32 -28.60
CA LEU A 472 -2.22 -0.40 -27.56
C LEU A 472 -1.72 1.02 -27.84
N GLU A 473 -2.56 1.99 -27.48
CA GLU A 473 -2.23 3.40 -27.61
C GLU A 473 -1.04 3.80 -26.75
N VAL A 474 -0.24 4.73 -27.27
CA VAL A 474 0.89 5.31 -26.54
C VAL A 474 0.45 6.63 -25.91
N PHE A 475 0.58 6.72 -24.61
CA PHE A 475 0.32 7.97 -23.88
C PHE A 475 1.59 8.80 -23.74
N THR A 476 1.46 10.06 -24.08
CA THR A 476 2.48 11.12 -23.90
C THR A 476 1.87 12.17 -22.98
N PRO A 477 2.35 12.29 -21.72
CA PRO A 477 1.87 13.27 -20.73
C PRO A 477 2.12 14.71 -21.13
#